data_4485461766c4babf48571b874b18d195
#
_entry.id   4485461766c4babf48571b874b18d195
#
_cell.length_a   1.000
_cell.length_b   1.000
_cell.length_c   1.000
_cell.angle_alpha   90.00
_cell.angle_beta   90.00
_cell.angle_gamma   90.00
#
_symmetry.space_group_name_H-M   'P 1'
#
loop_
_entity.id
_entity.type
_entity.pdbx_description
1 polymer ?
#
loop_
_entity_poly.entity_id
_entity_poly.type
_entity_poly.pdbx_seq_one_letter_code
_entity_poly.pdbx_strand_id
1 'polypeptide(L)'
;MFEELKKCKTFKEIYTILGTKPFEKAAFVLVLLWVLLPAWSCAEHFYWGIVGVNTMQKNYAVEAGYKIAMQLVGSLSLVFVCIYLLGRYVMNKGQILQKIKNEPWHFCLLAMLLWSCISTVLSDDIYTSFHGTDYRFDGLQSYFYYAAMYVCAFIVANTKKNKVICNVFAAVATLASLIVILQDFGNPFINQCFVGGPRTAMFFQFNHTGYYLNLGIVCLMGLYLYEKRLWLRFYYALSLAFQLFAILVNSTFGSYLGSFFAMIMIIIFFYRKVRKFDYKPLVVVAIFFLISLASYMGYVPTSSGQDMKVNLQTLFADTSDILENPLEATDAGHGRMTLWQQGLKMIPRRPIFGYGPEQLDKELSEIMWVDRPDNEFIQHAVFLGIPGLLFYLGALITMFIRQWMHMRKLESTALIAAGCVIAYLVSSLFGNSMFYTVPYLYMFLAFAGGRRGEEEK
;
A
#
# COMPACT_ATOMS: atom_id res chain seq x y z
N MET A 1 11.44 20.54 -32.26
CA MET A 1 11.41 19.23 -31.54
C MET A 1 11.04 18.06 -32.46
N PHE A 2 9.85 18.01 -33.09
CA PHE A 2 9.47 16.88 -33.96
C PHE A 2 10.37 16.73 -35.19
N GLU A 3 10.74 17.84 -35.86
CA GLU A 3 11.64 17.85 -37.00
C GLU A 3 13.12 17.54 -36.60
N GLU A 4 13.52 17.90 -35.39
CA GLU A 4 14.84 17.53 -34.84
C GLU A 4 14.91 16.06 -34.49
N LEU A 5 13.83 15.49 -33.90
CA LEU A 5 13.74 14.07 -33.58
C LEU A 5 13.81 13.17 -34.81
N LYS A 6 13.25 13.62 -35.97
CA LYS A 6 13.37 12.90 -37.25
C LYS A 6 14.81 12.81 -37.78
N LYS A 7 15.66 13.74 -37.38
CA LYS A 7 17.06 13.78 -37.82
C LYS A 7 18.01 12.98 -36.93
N CYS A 8 17.52 12.53 -35.76
CA CYS A 8 18.34 11.75 -34.82
C CYS A 8 18.64 10.36 -35.38
N LYS A 9 19.92 9.97 -35.30
CA LYS A 9 20.41 8.65 -35.68
C LYS A 9 20.65 7.72 -34.49
N THR A 10 20.73 8.28 -33.29
CA THR A 10 21.05 7.54 -32.08
C THR A 10 20.01 7.81 -30.97
N PHE A 11 19.81 6.83 -30.12
CA PHE A 11 18.94 6.94 -28.93
C PHE A 11 19.44 8.06 -27.98
N LYS A 12 20.76 8.27 -27.92
CA LYS A 12 21.38 9.33 -27.12
C LYS A 12 20.95 10.73 -27.59
N GLU A 13 20.92 10.96 -28.90
CA GLU A 13 20.46 12.23 -29.49
C GLU A 13 18.98 12.47 -29.18
N ILE A 14 18.14 11.45 -29.37
CA ILE A 14 16.71 11.51 -29.03
C ILE A 14 16.50 11.90 -27.57
N TYR A 15 17.18 11.21 -26.65
CA TYR A 15 17.06 11.46 -25.22
C TYR A 15 17.57 12.85 -24.81
N THR A 16 18.62 13.35 -25.48
CA THR A 16 19.16 14.70 -25.25
C THR A 16 18.16 15.78 -25.66
N ILE A 17 17.49 15.62 -26.81
CA ILE A 17 16.49 16.58 -27.31
C ILE A 17 15.22 16.55 -26.43
N LEU A 18 14.77 15.36 -26.01
CA LEU A 18 13.59 15.22 -25.17
C LEU A 18 13.79 15.84 -23.77
N GLY A 19 15.01 15.74 -23.22
CA GLY A 19 15.30 16.16 -21.85
C GLY A 19 14.50 15.37 -20.80
N THR A 20 14.40 15.89 -19.57
CA THR A 20 13.72 15.21 -18.45
C THR A 20 12.22 15.46 -18.37
N LYS A 21 11.74 16.62 -18.84
CA LYS A 21 10.33 17.07 -18.66
C LYS A 21 9.27 16.13 -19.24
N PRO A 22 9.41 15.56 -20.46
CA PRO A 22 8.45 14.58 -20.97
C PRO A 22 8.36 13.33 -20.10
N PHE A 23 9.51 12.83 -19.60
CA PHE A 23 9.53 11.67 -18.71
C PHE A 23 8.87 11.95 -17.36
N GLU A 24 9.05 13.15 -16.80
CA GLU A 24 8.36 13.58 -15.58
C GLU A 24 6.83 13.68 -15.78
N LYS A 25 6.39 14.16 -16.96
CA LYS A 25 4.97 14.20 -17.31
C LYS A 25 4.38 12.80 -17.49
N ALA A 26 5.08 11.93 -18.20
CA ALA A 26 4.64 10.55 -18.43
C ALA A 26 4.58 9.77 -17.11
N ALA A 27 5.61 9.85 -16.27
CA ALA A 27 5.61 9.25 -14.94
C ALA A 27 4.44 9.75 -14.08
N PHE A 28 4.15 11.05 -14.11
CA PHE A 28 3.01 11.62 -13.37
C PHE A 28 1.67 11.04 -13.85
N VAL A 29 1.47 10.92 -15.16
CA VAL A 29 0.25 10.32 -15.72
C VAL A 29 0.13 8.85 -15.31
N LEU A 30 1.22 8.08 -15.41
CA LEU A 30 1.23 6.67 -15.01
C LEU A 30 0.90 6.49 -13.53
N VAL A 31 1.51 7.29 -12.64
CA VAL A 31 1.19 7.24 -11.20
C VAL A 31 -0.27 7.64 -10.94
N LEU A 32 -0.81 8.63 -11.67
CA LEU A 32 -2.23 8.98 -11.58
C LEU A 32 -3.14 7.82 -12.00
N LEU A 33 -2.81 7.12 -13.09
CA LEU A 33 -3.57 5.94 -13.53
C LEU A 33 -3.59 4.87 -12.44
N TRP A 34 -2.44 4.58 -11.81
CA TRP A 34 -2.37 3.67 -10.67
C TRP A 34 -3.28 4.08 -9.52
N VAL A 35 -3.22 5.36 -9.13
CA VAL A 35 -4.02 5.89 -8.01
C VAL A 35 -5.52 5.88 -8.31
N LEU A 36 -5.90 5.94 -9.58
CA LEU A 36 -7.29 5.92 -10.02
C LEU A 36 -7.86 4.50 -10.27
N LEU A 37 -7.03 3.44 -10.19
CA LEU A 37 -7.53 2.05 -10.36
C LEU A 37 -8.70 1.69 -9.42
N PRO A 38 -8.69 2.04 -8.11
CA PRO A 38 -9.84 1.77 -7.26
C PRO A 38 -11.09 2.55 -7.69
N ALA A 39 -10.94 3.78 -8.19
CA ALA A 39 -12.08 4.54 -8.72
C ALA A 39 -12.62 3.93 -10.01
N TRP A 40 -11.77 3.34 -10.85
CA TRP A 40 -12.19 2.54 -11.99
C TRP A 40 -13.00 1.32 -11.54
N SER A 41 -12.52 0.55 -10.57
CA SER A 41 -13.26 -0.57 -9.98
C SER A 41 -14.61 -0.13 -9.41
N CYS A 42 -14.67 1.03 -8.78
CA CYS A 42 -15.93 1.64 -8.31
C CYS A 42 -16.91 1.85 -9.47
N ALA A 43 -16.45 2.39 -10.60
CA ALA A 43 -17.30 2.58 -11.78
C ALA A 43 -17.80 1.26 -12.37
N GLU A 44 -16.98 0.22 -12.42
CA GLU A 44 -17.35 -1.13 -12.84
C GLU A 44 -18.40 -1.75 -11.90
N HIS A 45 -18.27 -1.60 -10.59
CA HIS A 45 -19.28 -2.04 -9.64
C HIS A 45 -20.65 -1.40 -9.91
N PHE A 46 -20.69 -0.09 -10.14
CA PHE A 46 -21.93 0.60 -10.51
C PHE A 46 -22.49 0.14 -11.85
N TYR A 47 -21.64 0.00 -12.87
CA TYR A 47 -22.07 -0.46 -14.20
C TYR A 47 -22.75 -1.83 -14.11
N TRP A 48 -22.07 -2.83 -13.56
CA TRP A 48 -22.61 -4.18 -13.43
C TRP A 48 -23.79 -4.26 -12.45
N GLY A 49 -23.85 -3.38 -11.44
CA GLY A 49 -25.00 -3.25 -10.53
C GLY A 49 -26.25 -2.78 -11.25
N ILE A 50 -26.13 -1.79 -12.15
CA ILE A 50 -27.25 -1.25 -12.93
C ILE A 50 -27.68 -2.21 -14.03
N VAL A 51 -26.74 -2.91 -14.70
CA VAL A 51 -27.05 -3.90 -15.74
C VAL A 51 -27.83 -5.11 -15.18
N GLY A 52 -27.68 -5.39 -13.87
CA GLY A 52 -28.53 -6.37 -13.18
C GLY A 52 -28.13 -7.82 -13.43
N VAL A 53 -26.83 -8.11 -13.69
CA VAL A 53 -26.32 -9.47 -13.74
C VAL A 53 -26.31 -10.11 -12.33
N ASN A 54 -26.29 -11.44 -12.25
CA ASN A 54 -26.26 -12.12 -10.96
C ASN A 54 -24.95 -11.81 -10.19
N THR A 55 -24.99 -11.97 -8.87
CA THR A 55 -23.88 -11.60 -7.95
C THR A 55 -22.56 -12.27 -8.31
N MET A 56 -22.59 -13.55 -8.68
CA MET A 56 -21.39 -14.32 -9.01
C MET A 56 -20.71 -13.81 -10.29
N GLN A 57 -21.51 -13.59 -11.36
CA GLN A 57 -21.01 -13.02 -12.60
C GLN A 57 -20.45 -11.62 -12.42
N LYS A 58 -21.10 -10.79 -11.58
CA LYS A 58 -20.67 -9.45 -11.27
C LYS A 58 -19.31 -9.45 -10.56
N ASN A 59 -19.15 -10.26 -9.50
CA ASN A 59 -17.89 -10.37 -8.79
C ASN A 59 -16.74 -10.74 -9.70
N TYR A 60 -16.95 -11.78 -10.51
CA TYR A 60 -15.95 -12.23 -11.46
C TYR A 60 -15.59 -11.14 -12.49
N ALA A 61 -16.58 -10.45 -13.06
CA ALA A 61 -16.36 -9.42 -14.07
C ALA A 61 -15.57 -8.22 -13.51
N VAL A 62 -15.91 -7.73 -12.32
CA VAL A 62 -15.23 -6.57 -11.70
C VAL A 62 -13.82 -6.94 -11.24
N GLU A 63 -13.62 -8.14 -10.70
CA GLU A 63 -12.30 -8.63 -10.31
C GLU A 63 -11.39 -8.80 -11.53
N ALA A 64 -11.89 -9.41 -12.58
CA ALA A 64 -11.18 -9.54 -13.85
C ALA A 64 -10.88 -8.18 -14.48
N GLY A 65 -11.84 -7.23 -14.44
CA GLY A 65 -11.65 -5.86 -14.93
C GLY A 65 -10.54 -5.12 -14.19
N TYR A 66 -10.51 -5.20 -12.86
CA TYR A 66 -9.44 -4.60 -12.06
C TYR A 66 -8.07 -5.21 -12.40
N LYS A 67 -8.00 -6.55 -12.48
CA LYS A 67 -6.78 -7.28 -12.84
C LYS A 67 -6.26 -6.85 -14.21
N ILE A 68 -7.13 -6.81 -15.23
CA ILE A 68 -6.77 -6.36 -16.59
C ILE A 68 -6.29 -4.90 -16.57
N ALA A 69 -7.00 -4.01 -15.89
CA ALA A 69 -6.61 -2.61 -15.80
C ALA A 69 -5.23 -2.45 -15.13
N MET A 70 -4.98 -3.20 -14.05
CA MET A 70 -3.68 -3.23 -13.38
C MET A 70 -2.57 -3.76 -14.29
N GLN A 71 -2.83 -4.85 -15.05
CA GLN A 71 -1.86 -5.40 -15.99
C GLN A 71 -1.51 -4.39 -17.10
N LEU A 72 -2.51 -3.68 -17.63
CA LEU A 72 -2.30 -2.65 -18.65
C LEU A 72 -1.45 -1.49 -18.11
N VAL A 73 -1.84 -0.91 -16.97
CA VAL A 73 -1.12 0.21 -16.35
C VAL A 73 0.28 -0.23 -15.92
N GLY A 74 0.40 -1.45 -15.36
CA GLY A 74 1.67 -2.04 -14.94
C GLY A 74 2.62 -2.27 -16.12
N SER A 75 2.13 -2.85 -17.21
CA SER A 75 2.92 -3.09 -18.42
C SER A 75 3.38 -1.78 -19.08
N LEU A 76 2.47 -0.79 -19.19
CA LEU A 76 2.84 0.55 -19.68
C LEU A 76 3.90 1.21 -18.81
N SER A 77 3.75 1.10 -17.47
CA SER A 77 4.74 1.61 -16.54
C SER A 77 6.08 0.90 -16.66
N LEU A 78 6.09 -0.42 -16.86
CA LEU A 78 7.30 -1.21 -17.03
C LEU A 78 8.05 -0.83 -18.32
N VAL A 79 7.35 -0.72 -19.45
CA VAL A 79 7.92 -0.27 -20.72
C VAL A 79 8.51 1.14 -20.58
N PHE A 80 7.76 2.05 -19.96
CA PHE A 80 8.24 3.41 -19.68
C PHE A 80 9.51 3.40 -18.83
N VAL A 81 9.56 2.61 -17.77
CA VAL A 81 10.72 2.51 -16.86
C VAL A 81 11.93 1.94 -17.60
N CYS A 82 11.76 0.91 -18.43
CA CYS A 82 12.86 0.37 -19.24
C CYS A 82 13.46 1.46 -20.17
N ILE A 83 12.61 2.22 -20.86
CA ILE A 83 13.05 3.32 -21.73
C ILE A 83 13.76 4.42 -20.93
N TYR A 84 13.18 4.81 -19.78
CA TYR A 84 13.75 5.83 -18.91
C TYR A 84 15.13 5.43 -18.35
N LEU A 85 15.25 4.20 -17.80
CA LEU A 85 16.50 3.71 -17.24
C LEU A 85 17.59 3.52 -18.31
N LEU A 86 17.22 3.01 -19.49
CA LEU A 86 18.13 2.90 -20.62
C LEU A 86 18.66 4.28 -21.03
N GLY A 87 17.77 5.28 -21.14
CA GLY A 87 18.18 6.66 -21.46
C GLY A 87 19.12 7.24 -20.41
N ARG A 88 18.82 7.05 -19.13
CA ARG A 88 19.67 7.50 -18.03
C ARG A 88 21.03 6.80 -18.02
N TYR A 89 21.07 5.50 -18.32
CA TYR A 89 22.29 4.72 -18.42
C TYR A 89 23.19 5.21 -19.56
N VAL A 90 22.60 5.43 -20.74
CA VAL A 90 23.35 5.92 -21.93
C VAL A 90 23.88 7.34 -21.69
N MET A 91 23.11 8.20 -21.00
CA MET A 91 23.53 9.59 -20.73
C MET A 91 24.56 9.71 -19.60
N ASN A 92 24.40 8.93 -18.51
CA ASN A 92 25.18 9.16 -17.29
C ASN A 92 25.26 7.92 -16.38
N LYS A 93 25.94 6.87 -16.84
CA LYS A 93 26.13 5.62 -16.07
C LYS A 93 26.64 5.85 -14.63
N GLY A 94 27.61 6.75 -14.44
CA GLY A 94 28.20 7.02 -13.13
C GLY A 94 27.23 7.60 -12.12
N GLN A 95 26.26 8.42 -12.53
CA GLN A 95 25.26 9.01 -11.63
C GLN A 95 24.26 7.99 -11.09
N ILE A 96 23.87 6.97 -11.87
CA ILE A 96 22.96 5.92 -11.40
C ILE A 96 23.64 5.12 -10.29
N LEU A 97 24.88 4.68 -10.53
CA LEU A 97 25.66 3.91 -9.56
C LEU A 97 25.93 4.71 -8.28
N GLN A 98 26.26 5.98 -8.41
CA GLN A 98 26.47 6.87 -7.26
C GLN A 98 25.17 7.06 -6.44
N LYS A 99 24.03 7.16 -7.11
CA LYS A 99 22.73 7.29 -6.44
C LYS A 99 22.37 6.04 -5.67
N ILE A 100 22.54 4.86 -6.25
CA ILE A 100 22.33 3.58 -5.57
C ILE A 100 23.26 3.46 -4.35
N LYS A 101 24.51 3.88 -4.45
CA LYS A 101 25.48 3.88 -3.34
C LYS A 101 25.07 4.83 -2.22
N ASN A 102 24.57 6.02 -2.55
CA ASN A 102 24.17 7.02 -1.56
C ASN A 102 22.80 6.77 -0.93
N GLU A 103 21.99 5.95 -1.56
CA GLU A 103 20.62 5.63 -1.17
C GLU A 103 20.41 4.10 -1.16
N PRO A 104 20.90 3.40 -0.09
CA PRO A 104 21.01 1.93 -0.05
C PRO A 104 19.67 1.19 -0.24
N TRP A 105 18.54 1.81 0.10
CA TRP A 105 17.23 1.18 -0.11
C TRP A 105 16.94 0.87 -1.59
N HIS A 106 17.47 1.65 -2.54
CA HIS A 106 17.36 1.32 -3.97
C HIS A 106 18.06 0.01 -4.32
N PHE A 107 19.26 -0.19 -3.72
CA PHE A 107 19.99 -1.46 -3.90
C PHE A 107 19.19 -2.62 -3.31
N CYS A 108 18.66 -2.46 -2.09
CA CYS A 108 17.89 -3.50 -1.44
C CYS A 108 16.62 -3.87 -2.22
N LEU A 109 15.87 -2.87 -2.74
CA LEU A 109 14.69 -3.15 -3.57
C LEU A 109 15.05 -3.84 -4.89
N LEU A 110 16.14 -3.43 -5.53
CA LEU A 110 16.63 -4.09 -6.74
C LEU A 110 17.09 -5.52 -6.44
N ALA A 111 17.84 -5.72 -5.35
CA ALA A 111 18.30 -7.03 -4.92
C ALA A 111 17.12 -7.96 -4.60
N MET A 112 16.08 -7.45 -3.92
CA MET A 112 14.84 -8.20 -3.67
C MET A 112 14.17 -8.64 -4.97
N LEU A 113 14.05 -7.73 -5.97
CA LEU A 113 13.43 -8.05 -7.25
C LEU A 113 14.26 -9.12 -8.02
N LEU A 114 15.57 -8.98 -8.08
CA LEU A 114 16.45 -9.98 -8.72
C LEU A 114 16.38 -11.33 -7.98
N TRP A 115 16.32 -11.29 -6.65
CA TRP A 115 16.18 -12.49 -5.84
C TRP A 115 14.83 -13.19 -6.08
N SER A 116 13.76 -12.42 -6.24
CA SER A 116 12.45 -12.95 -6.59
C SER A 116 12.45 -13.66 -7.94
N CYS A 117 13.23 -13.16 -8.93
CA CYS A 117 13.42 -13.87 -10.21
C CYS A 117 14.08 -15.24 -10.00
N ILE A 118 15.12 -15.31 -9.17
CA ILE A 118 15.81 -16.58 -8.88
C ILE A 118 14.87 -17.53 -8.14
N SER A 119 14.15 -17.03 -7.12
CA SER A 119 13.18 -17.80 -6.37
C SER A 119 12.07 -18.39 -7.26
N THR A 120 11.56 -17.59 -8.22
CA THR A 120 10.56 -18.05 -9.19
C THR A 120 11.09 -19.18 -10.09
N VAL A 121 12.32 -19.05 -10.62
CA VAL A 121 12.93 -20.08 -11.47
C VAL A 121 13.16 -21.38 -10.70
N LEU A 122 13.42 -21.31 -9.40
CA LEU A 122 13.66 -22.46 -8.53
C LEU A 122 12.39 -22.97 -7.83
N SER A 123 11.23 -22.42 -8.12
CA SER A 123 9.94 -22.86 -7.58
C SER A 123 9.46 -24.17 -8.22
N ASP A 124 8.58 -24.87 -7.52
CA ASP A 124 8.01 -26.14 -8.02
C ASP A 124 7.03 -25.93 -9.18
N ASP A 125 6.37 -24.76 -9.23
CA ASP A 125 5.50 -24.34 -10.33
C ASP A 125 5.86 -22.93 -10.79
N ILE A 126 6.70 -22.86 -11.82
CA ILE A 126 7.20 -21.61 -12.38
C ILE A 126 6.05 -20.77 -12.97
N TYR A 127 5.02 -21.39 -13.54
CA TYR A 127 3.90 -20.69 -14.14
C TYR A 127 3.12 -19.90 -13.08
N THR A 128 2.72 -20.58 -12.00
CA THR A 128 2.02 -19.96 -10.88
C THR A 128 2.91 -18.94 -10.17
N SER A 129 4.20 -19.24 -9.93
CA SER A 129 5.14 -18.29 -9.33
C SER A 129 5.36 -17.04 -10.17
N PHE A 130 5.24 -17.12 -11.50
CA PHE A 130 5.40 -15.97 -12.39
C PHE A 130 4.10 -15.16 -12.50
N HIS A 131 2.97 -15.80 -12.78
CA HIS A 131 1.70 -15.11 -13.03
C HIS A 131 0.89 -14.82 -11.76
N GLY A 132 1.11 -15.60 -10.70
CA GLY A 132 0.25 -15.67 -9.53
C GLY A 132 -0.94 -16.57 -9.78
N THR A 133 -1.67 -16.87 -8.70
CA THR A 133 -2.97 -17.55 -8.78
C THR A 133 -4.03 -16.60 -9.35
N ASP A 134 -5.10 -17.16 -9.95
CA ASP A 134 -6.18 -16.35 -10.52
C ASP A 134 -6.86 -15.44 -9.49
N TYR A 135 -6.87 -15.86 -8.24
CA TYR A 135 -7.49 -15.13 -7.14
C TYR A 135 -6.56 -14.05 -6.54
N ARG A 136 -5.26 -14.31 -6.40
CA ARG A 136 -4.33 -13.41 -5.69
C ARG A 136 -3.50 -12.53 -6.61
N PHE A 137 -3.15 -13.04 -7.78
CA PHE A 137 -2.38 -12.33 -8.80
C PHE A 137 -1.12 -11.62 -8.25
N ASP A 138 -0.41 -12.27 -7.30
CA ASP A 138 0.75 -11.70 -6.60
C ASP A 138 2.06 -12.46 -6.94
N GLY A 139 2.15 -13.01 -8.17
CA GLY A 139 3.35 -13.62 -8.71
C GLY A 139 4.43 -12.60 -9.09
N LEU A 140 5.56 -13.09 -9.61
CA LEU A 140 6.71 -12.26 -10.02
C LEU A 140 6.33 -11.13 -10.99
N GLN A 141 5.36 -11.35 -11.87
CA GLN A 141 4.84 -10.32 -12.77
C GLN A 141 4.38 -9.09 -12.01
N SER A 142 3.68 -9.27 -10.90
CA SER A 142 3.23 -8.16 -10.04
C SER A 142 4.39 -7.46 -9.34
N TYR A 143 5.44 -8.18 -8.95
CA TYR A 143 6.66 -7.55 -8.41
C TYR A 143 7.33 -6.61 -9.43
N PHE A 144 7.35 -6.95 -10.71
CA PHE A 144 7.80 -6.04 -11.76
C PHE A 144 6.91 -4.79 -11.87
N TYR A 145 5.60 -4.95 -11.74
CA TYR A 145 4.67 -3.81 -11.75
C TYR A 145 4.86 -2.91 -10.54
N TYR A 146 5.08 -3.48 -9.35
CA TYR A 146 5.37 -2.71 -8.13
C TYR A 146 6.70 -1.93 -8.26
N ALA A 147 7.73 -2.57 -8.80
CA ALA A 147 9.00 -1.91 -9.08
C ALA A 147 8.84 -0.78 -10.12
N ALA A 148 8.04 -0.97 -11.16
CA ALA A 148 7.74 0.06 -12.15
C ALA A 148 6.98 1.23 -11.52
N MET A 149 5.98 0.96 -10.67
CA MET A 149 5.28 1.98 -9.89
C MET A 149 6.25 2.77 -9.00
N TYR A 150 7.16 2.08 -8.30
CA TYR A 150 8.18 2.72 -7.48
C TYR A 150 9.04 3.70 -8.28
N VAL A 151 9.56 3.31 -9.45
CA VAL A 151 10.40 4.18 -10.27
C VAL A 151 9.61 5.37 -10.81
N CYS A 152 8.38 5.15 -11.31
CA CYS A 152 7.50 6.24 -11.76
C CYS A 152 7.23 7.23 -10.62
N ALA A 153 6.85 6.73 -9.45
CA ALA A 153 6.59 7.54 -8.27
C ALA A 153 7.84 8.28 -7.79
N PHE A 154 9.03 7.66 -7.88
CA PHE A 154 10.29 8.29 -7.52
C PHE A 154 10.66 9.46 -8.44
N ILE A 155 10.34 9.37 -9.74
CA ILE A 155 10.50 10.49 -10.67
C ILE A 155 9.57 11.64 -10.25
N VAL A 156 8.32 11.34 -9.90
CA VAL A 156 7.32 12.33 -9.45
C VAL A 156 7.65 12.92 -8.10
N ALA A 157 8.22 12.15 -7.17
CA ALA A 157 8.62 12.57 -5.83
C ALA A 157 9.57 13.78 -5.83
N ASN A 158 10.34 13.94 -6.90
CA ASN A 158 11.27 15.06 -7.08
C ASN A 158 10.63 16.30 -7.75
N THR A 159 9.29 16.33 -7.86
CA THR A 159 8.52 17.43 -8.45
C THR A 159 7.42 17.88 -7.48
N LYS A 160 6.89 19.10 -7.66
CA LYS A 160 5.74 19.59 -6.88
C LYS A 160 4.45 18.78 -7.13
N LYS A 161 4.46 17.83 -8.06
CA LYS A 161 3.31 17.00 -8.46
C LYS A 161 3.01 15.89 -7.45
N ASN A 162 3.97 15.50 -6.59
CA ASN A 162 3.76 14.51 -5.53
C ASN A 162 2.58 14.89 -4.61
N LYS A 163 2.42 16.18 -4.26
CA LYS A 163 1.29 16.66 -3.47
C LYS A 163 -0.05 16.47 -4.21
N VAL A 164 -0.08 16.62 -5.54
CA VAL A 164 -1.28 16.38 -6.34
C VAL A 164 -1.67 14.91 -6.28
N ILE A 165 -0.72 14.01 -6.43
CA ILE A 165 -0.95 12.56 -6.30
C ILE A 165 -1.52 12.20 -4.93
N CYS A 166 -0.92 12.73 -3.85
CA CYS A 166 -1.43 12.52 -2.48
C CYS A 166 -2.89 13.01 -2.33
N ASN A 167 -3.24 14.15 -2.93
CA ASN A 167 -4.61 14.65 -2.89
C ASN A 167 -5.59 13.76 -3.65
N VAL A 168 -5.21 13.27 -4.84
CA VAL A 168 -6.05 12.34 -5.62
C VAL A 168 -6.21 11.02 -4.87
N PHE A 169 -5.13 10.47 -4.32
CA PHE A 169 -5.17 9.27 -3.50
C PHE A 169 -6.13 9.43 -2.30
N ALA A 170 -6.00 10.53 -1.57
CA ALA A 170 -6.86 10.86 -0.44
C ALA A 170 -8.34 11.02 -0.84
N ALA A 171 -8.63 11.60 -2.01
CA ALA A 171 -9.99 11.73 -2.53
C ALA A 171 -10.60 10.37 -2.88
N VAL A 172 -9.84 9.48 -3.53
CA VAL A 172 -10.29 8.10 -3.84
C VAL A 172 -10.50 7.30 -2.54
N ALA A 173 -9.64 7.46 -1.53
CA ALA A 173 -9.81 6.82 -0.23
C ALA A 173 -11.05 7.37 0.52
N THR A 174 -11.38 8.66 0.35
CA THR A 174 -12.63 9.23 0.88
C THR A 174 -13.87 8.64 0.19
N LEU A 175 -13.80 8.43 -1.12
CA LEU A 175 -14.86 7.74 -1.87
C LEU A 175 -15.05 6.30 -1.35
N ALA A 176 -13.96 5.55 -1.14
CA ALA A 176 -14.02 4.22 -0.55
C ALA A 176 -14.67 4.23 0.84
N SER A 177 -14.33 5.23 1.67
CA SER A 177 -14.92 5.42 3.00
C SER A 177 -16.42 5.61 2.97
N LEU A 178 -16.90 6.46 2.06
CA LEU A 178 -18.33 6.71 1.90
C LEU A 178 -19.08 5.44 1.48
N ILE A 179 -18.49 4.64 0.58
CA ILE A 179 -19.09 3.36 0.16
C ILE A 179 -19.15 2.37 1.32
N VAL A 180 -18.06 2.22 2.10
CA VAL A 180 -18.04 1.36 3.30
C VAL A 180 -19.14 1.74 4.29
N ILE A 181 -19.27 3.03 4.57
CA ILE A 181 -20.29 3.54 5.47
C ILE A 181 -21.70 3.21 4.94
N LEU A 182 -21.97 3.49 3.66
CA LEU A 182 -23.26 3.22 3.06
C LEU A 182 -23.59 1.71 2.98
N GLN A 183 -22.58 0.86 2.77
CA GLN A 183 -22.74 -0.59 2.83
C GLN A 183 -23.17 -1.06 4.24
N ASP A 184 -22.52 -0.56 5.29
CA ASP A 184 -22.81 -0.95 6.67
C ASP A 184 -24.18 -0.43 7.14
N PHE A 185 -24.57 0.77 6.69
CA PHE A 185 -25.94 1.30 6.92
C PHE A 185 -27.03 0.56 6.12
N GLY A 186 -26.67 -0.46 5.34
CA GLY A 186 -27.63 -1.29 4.61
C GLY A 186 -28.28 -0.57 3.44
N ASN A 187 -27.61 0.41 2.80
CA ASN A 187 -28.17 1.09 1.62
C ASN A 187 -28.43 0.09 0.49
N PRO A 188 -29.70 -0.13 0.06
CA PRO A 188 -30.04 -1.20 -0.88
C PRO A 188 -29.34 -1.05 -2.23
N PHE A 189 -29.23 0.18 -2.75
CA PHE A 189 -28.60 0.45 -4.03
C PHE A 189 -27.10 0.19 -3.97
N ILE A 190 -26.41 0.64 -2.92
CA ILE A 190 -24.97 0.39 -2.74
C ILE A 190 -24.71 -1.10 -2.57
N ASN A 191 -25.49 -1.80 -1.74
CA ASN A 191 -25.34 -3.24 -1.54
C ASN A 191 -25.68 -4.07 -2.80
N GLN A 192 -26.56 -3.55 -3.65
CA GLN A 192 -26.79 -4.14 -4.97
C GLN A 192 -25.58 -3.96 -5.90
N CYS A 193 -24.90 -2.82 -5.87
CA CYS A 193 -23.74 -2.54 -6.73
C CYS A 193 -22.47 -3.23 -6.23
N PHE A 194 -22.16 -3.16 -4.95
CA PHE A 194 -20.91 -3.65 -4.34
C PHE A 194 -21.12 -4.99 -3.65
N VAL A 195 -20.85 -6.06 -4.35
CA VAL A 195 -21.23 -7.43 -3.97
C VAL A 195 -20.10 -8.30 -3.38
N GLY A 196 -18.90 -7.78 -3.19
CA GLY A 196 -17.78 -8.50 -2.57
C GLY A 196 -17.96 -8.82 -1.08
N GLY A 197 -19.10 -8.43 -0.51
CA GLY A 197 -19.44 -8.58 0.91
C GLY A 197 -19.66 -7.23 1.62
N PRO A 198 -20.10 -7.24 2.87
CA PRO A 198 -20.26 -6.02 3.64
C PRO A 198 -18.90 -5.35 3.87
N ARG A 199 -18.84 -4.02 3.80
CA ARG A 199 -17.68 -3.19 4.15
C ARG A 199 -16.45 -3.37 3.25
N THR A 200 -16.61 -3.95 2.05
CA THR A 200 -15.51 -4.19 1.10
C THR A 200 -15.27 -3.04 0.14
N ALA A 201 -16.21 -2.11 0.02
CA ALA A 201 -16.18 -1.04 -0.97
C ALA A 201 -15.81 -1.58 -2.37
N MET A 202 -14.79 -1.01 -2.99
CA MET A 202 -14.30 -1.37 -4.32
C MET A 202 -13.22 -2.48 -4.31
N PHE A 203 -12.97 -3.09 -3.15
CA PHE A 203 -11.99 -4.16 -2.97
C PHE A 203 -12.70 -5.42 -2.46
N PHE A 204 -12.64 -6.54 -3.10
CA PHE A 204 -13.41 -7.76 -2.82
C PHE A 204 -13.28 -8.34 -1.40
N GLN A 205 -12.41 -7.78 -0.57
CA GLN A 205 -12.15 -8.22 0.78
C GLN A 205 -12.01 -7.04 1.74
N PHE A 206 -12.64 -7.12 2.91
CA PHE A 206 -12.64 -6.05 3.91
C PHE A 206 -11.25 -5.72 4.46
N ASN A 207 -10.32 -6.70 4.55
CA ASN A 207 -8.95 -6.46 4.98
C ASN A 207 -8.21 -5.50 4.03
N HIS A 208 -8.36 -5.69 2.71
CA HIS A 208 -7.70 -4.80 1.72
C HIS A 208 -8.31 -3.41 1.71
N THR A 209 -9.63 -3.32 1.92
CA THR A 209 -10.30 -2.04 2.15
C THR A 209 -9.72 -1.34 3.37
N GLY A 210 -9.56 -2.06 4.49
CA GLY A 210 -8.95 -1.53 5.70
C GLY A 210 -7.53 -1.01 5.46
N TYR A 211 -6.69 -1.74 4.73
CA TYR A 211 -5.33 -1.30 4.39
C TYR A 211 -5.32 -0.04 3.53
N TYR A 212 -6.21 0.04 2.55
CA TYR A 212 -6.33 1.21 1.69
C TYR A 212 -6.80 2.45 2.47
N LEU A 213 -7.81 2.28 3.34
CA LEU A 213 -8.31 3.34 4.23
C LEU A 213 -7.24 3.81 5.21
N ASN A 214 -6.46 2.89 5.77
CA ASN A 214 -5.36 3.20 6.66
C ASN A 214 -4.33 4.14 5.98
N LEU A 215 -3.91 3.83 4.75
CA LEU A 215 -3.05 4.71 3.96
C LEU A 215 -3.71 6.07 3.71
N GLY A 216 -5.02 6.09 3.42
CA GLY A 216 -5.82 7.29 3.19
C GLY A 216 -5.87 8.20 4.42
N ILE A 217 -6.15 7.66 5.60
CA ILE A 217 -6.19 8.36 6.89
C ILE A 217 -4.87 9.08 7.15
N VAL A 218 -3.77 8.35 7.02
CA VAL A 218 -2.43 8.88 7.31
C VAL A 218 -2.03 9.94 6.29
N CYS A 219 -2.35 9.72 5.02
CA CYS A 219 -2.13 10.71 3.95
C CYS A 219 -2.92 12.00 4.22
N LEU A 220 -4.23 11.90 4.52
CA LEU A 220 -5.08 13.05 4.83
C LEU A 220 -4.64 13.80 6.09
N MET A 221 -4.30 13.07 7.15
CA MET A 221 -3.80 13.69 8.37
C MET A 221 -2.55 14.51 8.07
N GLY A 222 -1.60 13.96 7.32
CA GLY A 222 -0.42 14.67 6.92
C GLY A 222 -0.73 15.90 6.06
N LEU A 223 -1.61 15.80 5.08
CA LEU A 223 -2.06 16.92 4.26
C LEU A 223 -2.72 18.00 5.13
N TYR A 224 -3.58 17.63 6.08
CA TYR A 224 -4.23 18.56 7.04
C TYR A 224 -3.20 19.32 7.89
N LEU A 225 -2.22 18.63 8.45
CA LEU A 225 -1.23 19.22 9.34
C LEU A 225 -0.37 20.28 8.65
N TYR A 226 0.04 20.02 7.40
CA TYR A 226 0.92 20.91 6.64
C TYR A 226 0.18 21.94 5.77
N GLU A 227 -1.16 21.90 5.66
CA GLU A 227 -1.92 22.87 4.86
C GLU A 227 -2.11 24.19 5.63
N LYS A 228 -1.95 25.31 4.91
CA LYS A 228 -2.15 26.67 5.43
C LYS A 228 -3.52 27.25 5.08
N ARG A 229 -4.10 26.86 3.95
CA ARG A 229 -5.39 27.37 3.45
C ARG A 229 -6.55 26.79 4.25
N LEU A 230 -7.37 27.67 4.85
CA LEU A 230 -8.43 27.27 5.78
C LEU A 230 -9.47 26.35 5.14
N TRP A 231 -9.91 26.66 3.90
CA TRP A 231 -10.93 25.86 3.21
C TRP A 231 -10.44 24.43 2.86
N LEU A 232 -9.15 24.29 2.48
CA LEU A 232 -8.56 22.96 2.26
C LEU A 232 -8.40 22.19 3.58
N ARG A 233 -8.06 22.88 4.66
CA ARG A 233 -7.99 22.25 5.99
C ARG A 233 -9.35 21.73 6.42
N PHE A 234 -10.41 22.51 6.20
CA PHE A 234 -11.78 22.06 6.47
C PHE A 234 -12.14 20.82 5.63
N TYR A 235 -11.83 20.83 4.33
CA TYR A 235 -12.02 19.68 3.46
C TYR A 235 -11.27 18.45 3.93
N TYR A 236 -9.99 18.58 4.29
CA TYR A 236 -9.20 17.47 4.80
C TYR A 236 -9.71 16.96 6.15
N ALA A 237 -10.12 17.83 7.05
CA ALA A 237 -10.67 17.43 8.34
C ALA A 237 -11.99 16.66 8.18
N LEU A 238 -12.88 17.13 7.31
CA LEU A 238 -14.13 16.44 7.02
C LEU A 238 -13.89 15.07 6.37
N SER A 239 -13.03 15.01 5.35
CA SER A 239 -12.64 13.75 4.69
C SER A 239 -11.98 12.77 5.68
N LEU A 240 -11.15 13.29 6.59
CA LEU A 240 -10.51 12.49 7.63
C LEU A 240 -11.53 11.91 8.61
N ALA A 241 -12.55 12.69 9.00
CA ALA A 241 -13.63 12.20 9.85
C ALA A 241 -14.39 11.03 9.20
N PHE A 242 -14.72 11.13 7.91
CA PHE A 242 -15.31 10.02 7.16
C PHE A 242 -14.41 8.79 7.12
N GLN A 243 -13.12 8.95 6.86
CA GLN A 243 -12.20 7.81 6.81
C GLN A 243 -11.97 7.18 8.18
N LEU A 244 -11.87 7.99 9.26
CA LEU A 244 -11.77 7.49 10.64
C LEU A 244 -13.04 6.73 11.05
N PHE A 245 -14.20 7.20 10.64
CA PHE A 245 -15.45 6.47 10.89
C PHE A 245 -15.50 5.16 10.06
N ALA A 246 -15.13 5.22 8.78
CA ALA A 246 -15.15 4.06 7.89
C ALA A 246 -14.19 2.94 8.33
N ILE A 247 -13.03 3.25 8.89
CA ILE A 247 -12.10 2.21 9.35
C ILE A 247 -12.62 1.48 10.60
N LEU A 248 -13.38 2.17 11.45
CA LEU A 248 -14.07 1.54 12.58
C LEU A 248 -15.19 0.63 12.09
N VAL A 249 -16.00 1.12 11.15
CA VAL A 249 -17.07 0.35 10.49
C VAL A 249 -16.51 -0.86 9.75
N ASN A 250 -15.39 -0.72 9.08
CA ASN A 250 -14.72 -1.82 8.36
C ASN A 250 -14.25 -2.95 9.28
N SER A 251 -13.99 -2.65 10.56
CA SER A 251 -13.64 -3.62 11.63
C SER A 251 -12.33 -4.40 11.38
N THR A 252 -11.45 -3.95 10.48
CA THR A 252 -10.13 -4.56 10.26
C THR A 252 -9.16 -4.10 11.35
N PHE A 253 -8.99 -4.93 12.38
CA PHE A 253 -8.21 -4.58 13.56
C PHE A 253 -6.75 -4.18 13.25
N GLY A 254 -6.06 -4.94 12.38
CA GLY A 254 -4.68 -4.61 11.96
C GLY A 254 -4.58 -3.22 11.31
N SER A 255 -5.56 -2.84 10.50
CA SER A 255 -5.59 -1.50 9.86
C SER A 255 -5.91 -0.38 10.85
N TYR A 256 -6.76 -0.66 11.84
CA TYR A 256 -7.04 0.28 12.93
C TYR A 256 -5.78 0.56 13.75
N LEU A 257 -5.04 -0.49 14.15
CA LEU A 257 -3.74 -0.36 14.84
C LEU A 257 -2.72 0.37 13.95
N GLY A 258 -2.65 0.03 12.67
CA GLY A 258 -1.77 0.69 11.71
C GLY A 258 -2.02 2.19 11.64
N SER A 259 -3.30 2.61 11.56
CA SER A 259 -3.68 4.02 11.58
C SER A 259 -3.26 4.70 12.89
N PHE A 260 -3.50 4.06 14.02
CA PHE A 260 -3.17 4.60 15.34
C PHE A 260 -1.67 4.86 15.49
N PHE A 261 -0.82 3.85 15.23
CA PHE A 261 0.62 4.00 15.35
C PHE A 261 1.19 5.00 14.33
N ALA A 262 0.69 4.99 13.10
CA ALA A 262 1.14 5.92 12.08
C ALA A 262 0.71 7.36 12.37
N MET A 263 -0.46 7.59 12.95
CA MET A 263 -0.88 8.93 13.42
C MET A 263 0.07 9.46 14.50
N ILE A 264 0.46 8.63 15.46
CA ILE A 264 1.46 9.02 16.48
C ILE A 264 2.79 9.41 15.79
N MET A 265 3.26 8.61 14.85
CA MET A 265 4.52 8.88 14.15
C MET A 265 4.46 10.16 13.31
N ILE A 266 3.35 10.42 12.62
CA ILE A 266 3.17 11.69 11.88
C ILE A 266 3.15 12.89 12.82
N ILE A 267 2.55 12.78 14.00
CA ILE A 267 2.60 13.83 15.03
C ILE A 267 4.04 14.10 15.47
N ILE A 268 4.81 13.05 15.75
CA ILE A 268 6.24 13.15 16.08
C ILE A 268 7.00 13.85 14.94
N PHE A 269 6.79 13.43 13.69
CA PHE A 269 7.43 14.03 12.52
C PHE A 269 7.05 15.51 12.38
N PHE A 270 5.78 15.84 12.58
CA PHE A 270 5.29 17.22 12.50
C PHE A 270 5.95 18.12 13.54
N TYR A 271 5.92 17.76 14.83
CA TYR A 271 6.52 18.58 15.88
C TYR A 271 8.04 18.68 15.78
N ARG A 272 8.73 17.61 15.39
CA ARG A 272 10.18 17.66 15.14
C ARG A 272 10.56 18.57 13.98
N LYS A 273 9.69 18.69 12.97
CA LYS A 273 9.90 19.59 11.82
C LYS A 273 9.54 21.03 12.16
N VAL A 274 8.36 21.27 12.71
CA VAL A 274 7.79 22.62 12.95
C VAL A 274 8.43 23.30 14.16
N ARG A 275 8.80 22.54 15.20
CA ARG A 275 9.40 23.01 16.45
C ARG A 275 8.58 24.07 17.23
N LYS A 276 7.30 24.19 16.94
CA LYS A 276 6.35 25.08 17.63
C LYS A 276 5.13 24.26 18.02
N PHE A 277 4.52 24.63 19.14
CA PHE A 277 3.24 24.05 19.52
C PHE A 277 2.18 24.39 18.45
N ASP A 278 1.44 23.39 18.02
CA ASP A 278 0.28 23.54 17.14
C ASP A 278 -0.82 22.60 17.66
N TYR A 279 -2.03 23.11 17.79
CA TYR A 279 -3.17 22.36 18.32
C TYR A 279 -3.77 21.36 17.31
N LYS A 280 -3.42 21.47 16.02
CA LYS A 280 -3.99 20.64 14.94
C LYS A 280 -3.88 19.14 15.21
N PRO A 281 -2.71 18.60 15.65
CA PRO A 281 -2.61 17.18 15.98
C PRO A 281 -3.55 16.76 17.10
N LEU A 282 -3.76 17.61 18.10
CA LEU A 282 -4.68 17.34 19.22
C LEU A 282 -6.13 17.22 18.74
N VAL A 283 -6.54 18.06 17.80
CA VAL A 283 -7.89 17.98 17.18
C VAL A 283 -8.09 16.64 16.51
N VAL A 284 -7.11 16.15 15.74
CA VAL A 284 -7.20 14.85 15.04
C VAL A 284 -7.31 13.71 16.05
N VAL A 285 -6.45 13.71 17.08
CA VAL A 285 -6.48 12.68 18.13
C VAL A 285 -7.80 12.72 18.90
N ALA A 286 -8.32 13.91 19.21
CA ALA A 286 -9.61 14.05 19.87
C ALA A 286 -10.76 13.50 19.02
N ILE A 287 -10.81 13.79 17.71
CA ILE A 287 -11.81 13.25 16.80
C ILE A 287 -11.72 11.73 16.76
N PHE A 288 -10.52 11.17 16.61
CA PHE A 288 -10.30 9.72 16.59
C PHE A 288 -10.78 9.07 17.88
N PHE A 289 -10.41 9.64 19.04
CA PHE A 289 -10.81 9.12 20.34
C PHE A 289 -12.33 9.20 20.55
N LEU A 290 -12.96 10.34 20.20
CA LEU A 290 -14.41 10.52 20.37
C LEU A 290 -15.22 9.55 19.48
N ILE A 291 -14.82 9.37 18.22
CA ILE A 291 -15.46 8.41 17.31
C ILE A 291 -15.27 6.98 17.84
N SER A 292 -14.07 6.63 18.30
CA SER A 292 -13.77 5.30 18.87
C SER A 292 -14.58 5.04 20.14
N LEU A 293 -14.68 6.03 21.02
CA LEU A 293 -15.47 5.93 22.26
C LEU A 293 -16.96 5.79 21.96
N ALA A 294 -17.49 6.59 21.04
CA ALA A 294 -18.88 6.51 20.61
C ALA A 294 -19.23 5.12 20.04
N SER A 295 -18.32 4.56 19.22
CA SER A 295 -18.47 3.20 18.69
C SER A 295 -18.43 2.15 19.81
N TYR A 296 -17.46 2.24 20.74
CA TYR A 296 -17.34 1.32 21.87
C TYR A 296 -18.57 1.33 22.78
N MET A 297 -19.15 2.52 23.02
CA MET A 297 -20.35 2.69 23.85
C MET A 297 -21.66 2.30 23.14
N GLY A 298 -21.60 1.89 21.86
CA GLY A 298 -22.77 1.47 21.10
C GLY A 298 -23.67 2.64 20.63
N TYR A 299 -23.18 3.88 20.67
CA TYR A 299 -23.91 5.02 20.11
C TYR A 299 -23.90 5.08 18.58
N VAL A 300 -23.03 4.30 17.95
CA VAL A 300 -23.02 4.15 16.51
C VAL A 300 -24.02 3.05 16.13
N PRO A 301 -25.08 3.34 15.37
CA PRO A 301 -26.13 2.37 15.04
C PRO A 301 -25.69 1.40 13.94
N THR A 302 -24.51 0.81 14.09
CA THR A 302 -23.91 -0.14 13.16
C THR A 302 -23.45 -1.37 13.94
N SER A 303 -23.19 -2.47 13.25
CA SER A 303 -22.58 -3.66 13.86
C SER A 303 -21.14 -3.41 14.38
N SER A 304 -20.49 -2.36 13.90
CA SER A 304 -19.08 -2.03 14.18
C SER A 304 -18.76 -1.78 15.66
N GLY A 305 -19.68 -1.20 16.42
CA GLY A 305 -19.47 -0.97 17.86
C GLY A 305 -19.34 -2.26 18.64
N GLN A 306 -20.15 -3.25 18.28
CA GLN A 306 -20.11 -4.57 18.89
C GLN A 306 -18.85 -5.34 18.43
N ASP A 307 -18.52 -5.28 17.14
CA ASP A 307 -17.32 -5.91 16.58
C ASP A 307 -16.04 -5.33 17.24
N MET A 308 -15.96 -4.02 17.42
CA MET A 308 -14.82 -3.39 18.07
C MET A 308 -14.66 -3.81 19.53
N LYS A 309 -15.76 -3.90 20.27
CA LYS A 309 -15.75 -4.38 21.65
C LYS A 309 -15.29 -5.84 21.73
N VAL A 310 -15.80 -6.70 20.86
CA VAL A 310 -15.40 -8.10 20.76
C VAL A 310 -13.93 -8.20 20.38
N ASN A 311 -13.48 -7.49 19.36
CA ASN A 311 -12.07 -7.49 18.93
C ASN A 311 -11.11 -7.07 20.05
N LEU A 312 -11.47 -6.05 20.87
CA LEU A 312 -10.65 -5.64 21.99
C LEU A 312 -10.63 -6.69 23.11
N GLN A 313 -11.79 -7.29 23.42
CA GLN A 313 -11.87 -8.36 24.42
C GLN A 313 -11.04 -9.58 23.98
N THR A 314 -11.18 -9.99 22.73
CA THR A 314 -10.39 -11.08 22.15
C THR A 314 -8.89 -10.75 22.17
N LEU A 315 -8.49 -9.52 21.83
CA LEU A 315 -7.08 -9.13 21.91
C LEU A 315 -6.49 -9.29 23.31
N PHE A 316 -7.23 -8.89 24.35
CA PHE A 316 -6.76 -9.04 25.72
C PHE A 316 -6.69 -10.51 26.13
N ALA A 317 -7.70 -11.32 25.79
CA ALA A 317 -7.70 -12.76 26.06
C ALA A 317 -6.55 -13.45 25.31
N ASP A 318 -6.42 -13.24 24.00
CA ASP A 318 -5.36 -13.81 23.17
C ASP A 318 -3.97 -13.39 23.64
N THR A 319 -3.81 -12.14 24.12
CA THR A 319 -2.53 -11.67 24.66
C THR A 319 -2.18 -12.41 25.94
N SER A 320 -3.16 -12.65 26.82
CA SER A 320 -2.98 -13.45 28.03
C SER A 320 -2.55 -14.88 27.69
N ASP A 321 -3.28 -15.53 26.77
CA ASP A 321 -3.00 -16.89 26.34
C ASP A 321 -1.63 -17.04 25.68
N ILE A 322 -1.23 -16.08 24.84
CA ILE A 322 0.10 -16.07 24.22
C ILE A 322 1.22 -15.88 25.27
N LEU A 323 0.98 -15.05 26.29
CA LEU A 323 1.99 -14.82 27.33
C LEU A 323 2.13 -16.04 28.26
N GLU A 324 1.05 -16.78 28.53
CA GLU A 324 1.06 -17.96 29.38
C GLU A 324 1.59 -19.20 28.63
N ASN A 325 1.09 -19.47 27.42
CA ASN A 325 1.42 -20.66 26.64
C ASN A 325 1.53 -20.37 25.12
N PRO A 326 2.61 -19.75 24.63
CA PRO A 326 2.71 -19.28 23.23
C PRO A 326 2.63 -20.41 22.18
N LEU A 327 2.89 -21.65 22.54
CA LEU A 327 2.82 -22.80 21.63
C LEU A 327 1.42 -23.43 21.59
N GLU A 328 0.59 -23.20 22.60
CA GLU A 328 -0.76 -23.77 22.73
C GLU A 328 -1.85 -22.77 22.35
N ALA A 329 -1.53 -21.48 22.26
CA ALA A 329 -2.45 -20.40 21.88
C ALA A 329 -2.80 -20.43 20.38
N THR A 330 -3.22 -21.58 19.86
CA THR A 330 -3.43 -21.81 18.41
C THR A 330 -4.58 -21.00 17.83
N ASP A 331 -5.61 -20.73 18.61
CA ASP A 331 -6.80 -19.99 18.20
C ASP A 331 -6.64 -18.47 18.30
N ALA A 332 -5.56 -17.99 18.93
CA ALA A 332 -5.29 -16.57 19.09
C ALA A 332 -5.25 -15.83 17.74
N GLY A 333 -5.82 -14.64 17.70
CA GLY A 333 -5.95 -13.84 16.49
C GLY A 333 -6.88 -14.47 15.44
N HIS A 334 -7.92 -15.17 15.83
CA HIS A 334 -8.81 -15.92 14.95
C HIS A 334 -8.08 -16.99 14.11
N GLY A 335 -7.20 -17.76 14.76
CA GLY A 335 -6.40 -18.81 14.13
C GLY A 335 -5.14 -18.32 13.42
N ARG A 336 -4.83 -17.03 13.43
CA ARG A 336 -3.60 -16.50 12.80
C ARG A 336 -2.33 -17.05 13.45
N MET A 337 -2.34 -17.31 14.76
CA MET A 337 -1.18 -17.90 15.44
C MET A 337 -0.81 -19.26 14.84
N THR A 338 -1.81 -20.11 14.54
CA THR A 338 -1.57 -21.39 13.84
C THR A 338 -0.93 -21.16 12.46
N LEU A 339 -1.45 -20.20 11.68
CA LEU A 339 -0.90 -19.87 10.36
C LEU A 339 0.55 -19.36 10.45
N TRP A 340 0.85 -18.51 11.44
CA TRP A 340 2.21 -18.02 11.68
C TRP A 340 3.15 -19.15 12.07
N GLN A 341 2.75 -20.03 12.97
CA GLN A 341 3.54 -21.19 13.38
C GLN A 341 3.83 -22.12 12.19
N GLN A 342 2.85 -22.37 11.33
CA GLN A 342 3.04 -23.18 10.13
C GLN A 342 3.97 -22.49 9.12
N GLY A 343 3.76 -21.21 8.83
CA GLY A 343 4.67 -20.44 7.99
C GLY A 343 6.10 -20.44 8.52
N LEU A 344 6.30 -20.26 9.83
CA LEU A 344 7.62 -20.31 10.46
C LEU A 344 8.27 -21.71 10.35
N LYS A 345 7.50 -22.80 10.43
CA LYS A 345 8.01 -24.17 10.23
C LYS A 345 8.41 -24.47 8.77
N MET A 346 7.87 -23.72 7.82
CA MET A 346 8.22 -23.86 6.39
C MET A 346 9.57 -23.23 6.06
N ILE A 347 9.93 -22.10 6.70
CA ILE A 347 11.16 -21.35 6.40
C ILE A 347 12.41 -22.25 6.46
N PRO A 348 12.67 -23.10 7.51
CA PRO A 348 13.85 -23.95 7.57
C PRO A 348 13.95 -25.00 6.47
N ARG A 349 12.83 -25.36 5.80
CA ARG A 349 12.83 -26.34 4.71
C ARG A 349 13.43 -25.77 3.42
N ARG A 350 13.20 -24.45 3.16
CA ARG A 350 13.75 -23.74 1.97
C ARG A 350 14.29 -22.35 2.37
N PRO A 351 15.33 -22.27 3.22
CA PRO A 351 15.72 -21.02 3.88
C PRO A 351 16.35 -19.98 2.96
N ILE A 352 16.94 -20.38 1.82
CA ILE A 352 17.69 -19.49 0.94
C ILE A 352 16.78 -18.90 -0.15
N PHE A 353 16.17 -19.73 -0.95
CA PHE A 353 15.39 -19.26 -2.11
C PHE A 353 13.88 -19.23 -1.86
N GLY A 354 13.42 -19.82 -0.75
CA GLY A 354 12.00 -19.96 -0.47
C GLY A 354 11.30 -20.96 -1.41
N TYR A 355 10.00 -20.88 -1.45
CA TYR A 355 9.16 -21.74 -2.30
C TYR A 355 8.84 -21.10 -3.66
N GLY A 356 9.10 -19.81 -3.83
CA GLY A 356 8.62 -18.99 -4.93
C GLY A 356 7.34 -18.22 -4.55
N PRO A 357 7.07 -17.08 -5.21
CA PRO A 357 5.81 -16.37 -5.04
C PRO A 357 4.60 -17.28 -5.29
N GLU A 358 3.54 -17.14 -4.51
CA GLU A 358 2.26 -17.85 -4.68
C GLU A 358 2.31 -19.39 -4.54
N GLN A 359 3.34 -19.98 -3.91
CA GLN A 359 3.51 -21.44 -3.79
C GLN A 359 3.02 -22.03 -2.45
N LEU A 360 2.17 -21.31 -1.69
CA LEU A 360 1.72 -21.77 -0.36
C LEU A 360 0.36 -22.44 -0.35
N ASP A 361 -0.41 -22.32 -1.41
CA ASP A 361 -1.79 -22.80 -1.45
C ASP A 361 -1.90 -24.30 -1.12
N LYS A 362 -1.04 -25.13 -1.70
CA LYS A 362 -1.05 -26.58 -1.48
C LYS A 362 -0.72 -26.98 -0.03
N GLU A 363 0.18 -26.26 0.64
CA GLU A 363 0.66 -26.66 1.98
C GLU A 363 -0.20 -26.08 3.10
N LEU A 364 -0.79 -24.89 2.92
CA LEU A 364 -1.63 -24.25 3.94
C LEU A 364 -3.12 -24.62 3.81
N SER A 365 -3.61 -24.88 2.62
CA SER A 365 -5.02 -25.27 2.37
C SER A 365 -5.39 -26.60 3.02
N GLU A 366 -4.43 -27.53 3.13
CA GLU A 366 -4.60 -28.81 3.85
C GLU A 366 -4.82 -28.61 5.35
N ILE A 367 -4.36 -27.48 5.92
CA ILE A 367 -4.39 -27.22 7.35
C ILE A 367 -5.61 -26.41 7.75
N MET A 368 -5.92 -25.31 7.04
CA MET A 368 -6.94 -24.36 7.44
C MET A 368 -7.78 -23.77 6.29
N TRP A 369 -7.77 -24.32 5.10
CA TRP A 369 -8.45 -23.73 3.93
C TRP A 369 -8.00 -22.30 3.60
N VAL A 370 -6.73 -21.98 3.86
CA VAL A 370 -6.11 -20.69 3.61
C VAL A 370 -4.86 -20.87 2.77
N ASP A 371 -4.55 -19.83 2.01
CA ASP A 371 -3.45 -19.82 1.04
C ASP A 371 -2.22 -19.03 1.53
N ARG A 372 -2.31 -18.36 2.70
CA ARG A 372 -1.26 -17.46 3.19
C ARG A 372 -1.19 -17.39 4.72
N PRO A 373 -0.03 -16.99 5.28
CA PRO A 373 0.18 -16.98 6.74
C PRO A 373 -0.45 -15.77 7.46
N ASP A 374 -1.20 -14.89 6.78
CA ASP A 374 -1.76 -13.65 7.35
C ASP A 374 -0.71 -12.79 8.10
N ASN A 375 0.51 -12.77 7.56
CA ASN A 375 1.63 -11.94 7.98
C ASN A 375 2.60 -11.78 6.80
N GLU A 376 2.73 -10.56 6.28
CA GLU A 376 3.52 -10.29 5.08
C GLU A 376 5.01 -10.59 5.27
N PHE A 377 5.55 -10.43 6.49
CA PHE A 377 6.97 -10.72 6.75
C PHE A 377 7.23 -12.22 6.71
N ILE A 378 6.35 -13.03 7.31
CA ILE A 378 6.42 -14.50 7.21
C ILE A 378 6.20 -14.91 5.75
N GLN A 379 5.25 -14.32 5.05
CA GLN A 379 5.00 -14.56 3.63
C GLN A 379 6.26 -14.31 2.78
N HIS A 380 6.94 -13.16 2.96
CA HIS A 380 8.20 -12.89 2.26
C HIS A 380 9.31 -13.89 2.60
N ALA A 381 9.42 -14.30 3.87
CA ALA A 381 10.41 -15.30 4.27
C ALA A 381 10.14 -16.68 3.65
N VAL A 382 8.88 -17.06 3.52
CA VAL A 382 8.50 -18.35 2.90
C VAL A 382 8.62 -18.28 1.37
N PHE A 383 8.12 -17.21 0.75
CA PHE A 383 8.17 -17.05 -0.71
C PHE A 383 9.59 -16.91 -1.23
N LEU A 384 10.40 -16.04 -0.61
CA LEU A 384 11.68 -15.58 -1.14
C LEU A 384 12.88 -16.05 -0.28
N GLY A 385 12.63 -16.82 0.78
CA GLY A 385 13.66 -17.19 1.74
C GLY A 385 14.12 -16.01 2.60
N ILE A 386 15.03 -16.30 3.54
CA ILE A 386 15.61 -15.33 4.45
C ILE A 386 16.30 -14.16 3.72
N PRO A 387 17.09 -14.38 2.63
CA PRO A 387 17.70 -13.26 1.90
C PRO A 387 16.68 -12.30 1.30
N GLY A 388 15.58 -12.80 0.73
CA GLY A 388 14.51 -11.95 0.19
C GLY A 388 13.87 -11.07 1.27
N LEU A 389 13.56 -11.63 2.44
CA LEU A 389 13.08 -10.88 3.59
C LEU A 389 14.12 -9.85 4.07
N LEU A 390 15.40 -10.20 4.14
CA LEU A 390 16.46 -9.28 4.57
C LEU A 390 16.63 -8.10 3.59
N PHE A 391 16.49 -8.31 2.29
CA PHE A 391 16.48 -7.23 1.31
C PHE A 391 15.27 -6.31 1.51
N TYR A 392 14.08 -6.86 1.74
CA TYR A 392 12.89 -6.07 2.04
C TYR A 392 13.08 -5.22 3.30
N LEU A 393 13.47 -5.84 4.41
CA LEU A 393 13.74 -5.15 5.68
C LEU A 393 14.89 -4.13 5.55
N GLY A 394 15.94 -4.47 4.81
CA GLY A 394 17.07 -3.58 4.54
C GLY A 394 16.63 -2.30 3.81
N ALA A 395 15.73 -2.42 2.84
CA ALA A 395 15.15 -1.25 2.16
C ALA A 395 14.39 -0.36 3.14
N LEU A 396 13.52 -0.93 3.96
CA LEU A 396 12.71 -0.21 4.94
C LEU A 396 13.58 0.47 6.01
N ILE A 397 14.50 -0.28 6.63
CA ILE A 397 15.36 0.20 7.71
C ILE A 397 16.26 1.34 7.21
N THR A 398 16.92 1.18 6.06
CA THR A 398 17.83 2.21 5.54
C THR A 398 17.08 3.48 5.14
N MET A 399 15.86 3.34 4.59
CA MET A 399 15.00 4.47 4.31
C MET A 399 14.57 5.19 5.60
N PHE A 400 14.10 4.48 6.62
CA PHE A 400 13.67 5.09 7.89
C PHE A 400 14.81 5.73 8.67
N ILE A 401 16.01 5.15 8.67
CA ILE A 401 17.21 5.77 9.24
C ILE A 401 17.47 7.11 8.57
N ARG A 402 17.43 7.16 7.23
CA ARG A 402 17.60 8.43 6.49
C ARG A 402 16.52 9.44 6.84
N GLN A 403 15.25 9.01 6.86
CA GLN A 403 14.12 9.86 7.23
C GLN A 403 14.33 10.48 8.63
N TRP A 404 14.72 9.66 9.59
CA TRP A 404 14.95 10.09 10.97
C TRP A 404 16.10 11.09 11.09
N MET A 405 17.24 10.80 10.43
CA MET A 405 18.41 11.67 10.46
C MET A 405 18.20 13.01 9.76
N HIS A 406 17.40 13.04 8.67
CA HIS A 406 17.24 14.23 7.85
C HIS A 406 15.86 14.86 7.91
N MET A 407 15.03 14.47 8.85
CA MET A 407 13.61 14.84 8.97
C MET A 407 13.32 16.33 8.77
N ARG A 408 14.18 17.23 9.26
CA ARG A 408 14.02 18.67 9.16
C ARG A 408 14.19 19.23 7.74
N LYS A 409 15.04 18.56 6.96
CA LYS A 409 15.40 18.95 5.59
C LYS A 409 14.51 18.30 4.54
N LEU A 410 13.65 17.35 4.95
CA LEU A 410 12.75 16.65 4.05
C LEU A 410 11.51 17.50 3.75
N GLU A 411 10.96 17.33 2.56
CA GLU A 411 9.65 17.88 2.24
C GLU A 411 8.55 17.25 3.11
N SER A 412 7.46 17.98 3.32
CA SER A 412 6.32 17.47 4.09
C SER A 412 5.69 16.23 3.47
N THR A 413 5.65 16.14 2.14
CA THR A 413 5.15 14.96 1.41
C THR A 413 5.98 13.70 1.66
N ALA A 414 7.31 13.83 1.84
CA ALA A 414 8.17 12.70 2.18
C ALA A 414 7.88 12.17 3.61
N LEU A 415 7.59 13.07 4.56
CA LEU A 415 7.22 12.68 5.92
C LEU A 415 5.82 12.06 5.98
N ILE A 416 4.88 12.59 5.20
CA ILE A 416 3.54 11.99 5.03
C ILE A 416 3.68 10.57 4.49
N ALA A 417 4.47 10.40 3.45
CA ALA A 417 4.70 9.12 2.82
C ALA A 417 5.36 8.09 3.77
N ALA A 418 6.33 8.54 4.59
CA ALA A 418 6.92 7.68 5.63
C ALA A 418 5.87 7.22 6.65
N GLY A 419 4.94 8.08 7.04
CA GLY A 419 3.80 7.72 7.88
C GLY A 419 2.90 6.67 7.21
N CYS A 420 2.59 6.82 5.91
CA CYS A 420 1.81 5.84 5.15
C CYS A 420 2.53 4.47 5.09
N VAL A 421 3.85 4.45 4.89
CA VAL A 421 4.63 3.21 4.93
C VAL A 421 4.52 2.54 6.31
N ILE A 422 4.64 3.30 7.41
CA ILE A 422 4.48 2.75 8.77
C ILE A 422 3.08 2.17 8.95
N ALA A 423 2.05 2.88 8.50
CA ALA A 423 0.67 2.41 8.57
C ALA A 423 0.48 1.06 7.87
N TYR A 424 1.01 0.94 6.65
CA TYR A 424 0.98 -0.29 5.89
C TYR A 424 1.71 -1.43 6.64
N LEU A 425 2.94 -1.20 7.10
CA LEU A 425 3.76 -2.21 7.76
C LEU A 425 3.16 -2.73 9.06
N VAL A 426 2.50 -1.88 9.84
CA VAL A 426 1.78 -2.33 11.05
C VAL A 426 0.58 -3.20 10.65
N SER A 427 -0.18 -2.80 9.63
CA SER A 427 -1.31 -3.61 9.13
C SER A 427 -0.85 -4.96 8.58
N SER A 428 0.29 -5.00 7.90
CA SER A 428 0.84 -6.19 7.27
C SER A 428 1.39 -7.24 8.24
N LEU A 429 1.53 -6.89 9.53
CA LEU A 429 1.74 -7.87 10.60
C LEU A 429 0.53 -8.79 10.80
N PHE A 430 -0.66 -8.32 10.41
CA PHE A 430 -1.94 -9.02 10.60
C PHE A 430 -2.62 -9.34 9.27
N GLY A 431 -1.89 -9.42 8.17
CA GLY A 431 -2.44 -9.73 6.86
C GLY A 431 -1.38 -9.91 5.78
N ASN A 432 -1.83 -10.05 4.56
CA ASN A 432 -1.03 -10.46 3.42
C ASN A 432 -0.78 -9.32 2.45
N SER A 433 0.31 -9.41 1.68
CA SER A 433 0.48 -8.57 0.49
C SER A 433 -0.58 -8.92 -0.56
N MET A 434 -1.09 -7.91 -1.25
CA MET A 434 -1.96 -8.09 -2.42
C MET A 434 -1.86 -6.94 -3.41
N PHE A 435 -2.11 -7.26 -4.67
CA PHE A 435 -2.08 -6.32 -5.78
C PHE A 435 -3.02 -5.10 -5.62
N TYR A 436 -4.02 -5.17 -4.75
CA TYR A 436 -4.91 -4.04 -4.44
C TYR A 436 -4.22 -2.92 -3.63
N THR A 437 -3.23 -3.24 -2.81
CA THR A 437 -2.65 -2.31 -1.84
C THR A 437 -1.14 -2.15 -1.96
N VAL A 438 -0.42 -3.19 -2.35
CA VAL A 438 1.04 -3.18 -2.51
C VAL A 438 1.55 -2.09 -3.46
N PRO A 439 0.92 -1.79 -4.62
CA PRO A 439 1.39 -0.70 -5.48
C PRO A 439 1.48 0.64 -4.75
N TYR A 440 0.56 0.91 -3.81
CA TYR A 440 0.57 2.16 -3.03
C TYR A 440 1.64 2.17 -1.94
N LEU A 441 2.01 1.01 -1.37
CA LEU A 441 3.20 0.89 -0.53
C LEU A 441 4.44 1.35 -1.31
N TYR A 442 4.65 0.82 -2.52
CA TYR A 442 5.80 1.18 -3.35
C TYR A 442 5.77 2.65 -3.80
N MET A 443 4.58 3.21 -4.06
CA MET A 443 4.42 4.65 -4.30
C MET A 443 4.88 5.48 -3.10
N PHE A 444 4.41 5.15 -1.90
CA PHE A 444 4.78 5.89 -0.70
C PHE A 444 6.24 5.65 -0.30
N LEU A 445 6.80 4.47 -0.52
CA LEU A 445 8.25 4.22 -0.37
C LEU A 445 9.07 5.16 -1.27
N ALA A 446 8.64 5.34 -2.52
CA ALA A 446 9.29 6.24 -3.46
C ALA A 446 9.20 7.70 -3.01
N PHE A 447 8.03 8.14 -2.55
CA PHE A 447 7.83 9.50 -2.05
C PHE A 447 8.61 9.74 -0.75
N ALA A 448 8.68 8.76 0.14
CA ALA A 448 9.49 8.82 1.35
C ALA A 448 11.00 8.94 1.03
N GLY A 449 11.48 8.29 -0.02
CA GLY A 449 12.83 8.42 -0.54
C GLY A 449 13.12 9.72 -1.30
N GLY A 450 12.14 10.62 -1.48
CA GLY A 450 12.27 11.86 -2.25
C GLY A 450 13.31 12.85 -1.74
N ARG A 451 13.55 13.93 -2.50
CA ARG A 451 14.62 14.91 -2.25
C ARG A 451 14.51 15.61 -0.89
N ARG A 452 15.67 16.04 -0.38
CA ARG A 452 15.77 17.11 0.61
C ARG A 452 15.22 18.38 -0.04
N GLY A 453 14.29 19.08 0.65
CA GLY A 453 13.91 20.42 0.21
C GLY A 453 15.18 21.27 0.05
N GLU A 454 15.37 21.82 -1.13
CA GLU A 454 16.33 22.91 -1.29
C GLU A 454 15.81 24.01 -0.36
N GLU A 455 16.68 24.53 0.51
CA GLU A 455 16.39 25.74 1.25
C GLU A 455 15.95 26.78 0.21
N GLU A 456 14.71 27.23 0.27
CA GLU A 456 14.30 28.41 -0.47
C GLU A 456 15.25 29.54 -0.04
N LYS A 457 16.24 29.81 -0.94
CA LYS A 457 17.08 31.00 -0.85
C LYS A 457 16.25 32.23 -1.16
#